data_c2e64749e8d004fdf6429ceba034f1a4
#
_entry.id   c2e64749e8d004fdf6429ceba034f1a4
#
_cell.length_a   1.000
_cell.length_b   1.000
_cell.length_c   1.000
_cell.angle_alpha   90.00
_cell.angle_beta   90.00
_cell.angle_gamma   90.00
#
_symmetry.space_group_name_H-M   'P 1'
#
loop_
_entity.id
_entity.type
_entity.pdbx_description
1 polymer ?
#
loop_
_entity_poly.entity_id
_entity_poly.type
_entity_poly.pdbx_seq_one_letter_code
_entity_poly.pdbx_strand_id
1 'polypeptide(L)'
;MISRRAVAFGFASLVAASLAALIPAGAWAQSGSAKSAVGKLDTDNDGTVDLAEAKKAAAAAFERLDRDKDGTLDRRELRGRLSASELAAADPDKDATLTKDEYFAVVEQRFKAADSDNDGKLDAKELRTKAGRALMHLLN
;
A
#
# COMPACT_ATOMS: atom_id res chain seq x y z
N MET A 1 13.87 -62.25 -62.88
CA MET A 1 14.15 -63.14 -61.76
C MET A 1 14.40 -62.32 -60.52
N ILE A 2 13.51 -62.49 -59.56
CA ILE A 2 13.66 -62.31 -58.13
C ILE A 2 14.12 -60.93 -57.62
N SER A 3 13.24 -60.07 -57.26
CA SER A 3 12.65 -59.87 -55.95
C SER A 3 13.61 -59.57 -54.79
N ARG A 4 13.47 -58.42 -54.18
CA ARG A 4 13.38 -58.25 -52.73
C ARG A 4 13.09 -56.76 -52.33
N ARG A 5 11.95 -56.62 -51.91
CA ARG A 5 11.32 -55.69 -50.97
C ARG A 5 12.25 -55.26 -49.81
N ALA A 6 12.37 -54.01 -49.54
CA ALA A 6 12.70 -53.48 -48.23
C ALA A 6 11.69 -52.46 -47.81
N VAL A 7 10.94 -52.80 -46.79
CA VAL A 7 9.97 -51.95 -46.13
C VAL A 7 10.73 -51.11 -45.12
N ALA A 8 10.76 -49.81 -45.29
CA ALA A 8 11.31 -48.91 -44.29
C ALA A 8 10.14 -48.35 -43.46
N PHE A 9 10.10 -48.75 -42.22
CA PHE A 9 9.21 -48.16 -41.21
C PHE A 9 9.71 -46.77 -40.85
N GLY A 10 8.92 -45.76 -41.20
CA GLY A 10 9.16 -44.40 -40.72
C GLY A 10 8.69 -44.25 -39.29
N PHE A 11 9.61 -43.98 -38.40
CA PHE A 11 9.26 -43.49 -37.06
C PHE A 11 8.99 -41.99 -37.13
N ALA A 12 7.73 -41.64 -36.96
CA ALA A 12 7.33 -40.27 -36.75
C ALA A 12 7.75 -39.86 -35.34
N SER A 13 8.78 -39.07 -35.22
CA SER A 13 9.14 -38.38 -33.98
C SER A 13 8.17 -37.22 -33.74
N LEU A 14 7.27 -37.38 -32.77
CA LEU A 14 6.51 -36.30 -32.22
C LEU A 14 7.47 -35.41 -31.41
N VAL A 15 7.84 -34.28 -31.97
CA VAL A 15 8.49 -33.21 -31.22
C VAL A 15 7.37 -32.46 -30.46
N ALA A 16 7.22 -32.78 -29.19
CA ALA A 16 6.41 -31.96 -28.30
C ALA A 16 7.14 -30.63 -28.08
N ALA A 17 6.69 -29.58 -28.74
CA ALA A 17 7.10 -28.21 -28.45
C ALA A 17 6.52 -27.78 -27.09
N SER A 18 7.34 -27.90 -26.05
CA SER A 18 7.04 -27.27 -24.76
C SER A 18 7.09 -25.76 -24.93
N LEU A 19 5.94 -25.12 -25.04
CA LEU A 19 5.81 -23.68 -24.90
C LEU A 19 6.06 -23.36 -23.42
N ALA A 20 7.33 -23.12 -23.06
CA ALA A 20 7.65 -22.47 -21.81
C ALA A 20 7.17 -21.01 -21.92
N ALA A 21 6.03 -20.73 -21.34
CA ALA A 21 5.58 -19.35 -21.15
C ALA A 21 6.60 -18.64 -20.27
N LEU A 22 7.39 -17.76 -20.88
CA LEU A 22 8.23 -16.81 -20.15
C LEU A 22 7.27 -15.87 -19.39
N ILE A 23 7.02 -16.17 -18.14
CA ILE A 23 6.38 -15.24 -17.21
C ILE A 23 7.48 -14.22 -16.86
N PRO A 24 7.30 -12.93 -17.20
CA PRO A 24 8.29 -11.94 -16.85
C PRO A 24 8.41 -11.84 -15.33
N ALA A 25 9.60 -12.11 -14.83
CA ALA A 25 9.94 -12.09 -13.39
C ALA A 25 9.73 -10.74 -12.70
N GLY A 26 9.24 -9.71 -13.43
CA GLY A 26 9.00 -8.37 -12.91
C GLY A 26 7.65 -8.14 -12.23
N ALA A 27 6.68 -9.06 -12.39
CA ALA A 27 5.33 -8.85 -11.88
C ALA A 27 5.15 -9.20 -10.38
N TRP A 28 6.09 -9.92 -9.81
CA TRP A 28 6.00 -10.41 -8.42
C TRP A 28 6.56 -9.46 -7.37
N ALA A 29 7.43 -8.52 -7.78
CA ALA A 29 8.10 -7.61 -6.83
C ALA A 29 7.20 -6.48 -6.31
N GLN A 30 6.11 -6.16 -7.01
CA GLN A 30 5.19 -5.09 -6.59
C GLN A 30 4.07 -5.56 -5.66
N SER A 31 3.81 -6.85 -5.61
CA SER A 31 2.78 -7.43 -4.73
C SER A 31 3.22 -7.49 -3.26
N GLY A 32 4.52 -7.62 -3.00
CA GLY A 32 5.06 -7.76 -1.64
C GLY A 32 4.98 -6.49 -0.80
N SER A 33 5.19 -5.33 -1.44
CA SER A 33 5.27 -4.05 -0.71
C SER A 33 3.91 -3.57 -0.17
N ALA A 34 2.84 -3.76 -0.91
CA ALA A 34 1.50 -3.35 -0.48
C ALA A 34 0.86 -4.36 0.48
N LYS A 35 1.09 -5.65 0.28
CA LYS A 35 0.75 -6.68 1.28
C LYS A 35 1.46 -6.44 2.61
N SER A 36 2.72 -5.99 2.56
CA SER A 36 3.47 -5.60 3.76
C SER A 36 2.93 -4.33 4.42
N ALA A 37 2.40 -3.38 3.64
CA ALA A 37 1.81 -2.16 4.17
C ALA A 37 0.46 -2.42 4.84
N VAL A 38 -0.42 -3.17 4.19
CA VAL A 38 -1.68 -3.65 4.79
C VAL A 38 -1.37 -4.42 6.07
N GLY A 39 -0.55 -5.45 6.03
CA GLY A 39 -0.29 -6.33 7.17
C GLY A 39 0.36 -5.67 8.40
N LYS A 40 0.83 -4.42 8.28
CA LYS A 40 1.29 -3.64 9.44
C LYS A 40 0.16 -2.90 10.14
N LEU A 41 -0.89 -2.57 9.42
CA LEU A 41 -2.03 -1.80 9.89
C LEU A 41 -3.23 -2.68 10.18
N ASP A 42 -3.43 -3.71 9.36
CA ASP A 42 -4.46 -4.74 9.45
C ASP A 42 -4.26 -5.57 10.72
N THR A 43 -5.02 -5.28 11.75
CA THR A 43 -4.94 -5.94 13.06
C THR A 43 -5.88 -7.14 13.18
N ASP A 44 -6.91 -7.19 12.37
CA ASP A 44 -7.88 -8.29 12.33
C ASP A 44 -7.61 -9.31 11.22
N ASN A 45 -6.63 -9.03 10.36
CA ASN A 45 -6.17 -9.87 9.25
C ASN A 45 -7.27 -10.14 8.21
N ASP A 46 -8.11 -9.17 7.94
CA ASP A 46 -9.13 -9.24 6.89
C ASP A 46 -8.58 -8.88 5.49
N GLY A 47 -7.33 -8.41 5.43
CA GLY A 47 -6.63 -8.05 4.19
C GLY A 47 -6.84 -6.62 3.73
N THR A 48 -7.53 -5.82 4.53
CA THR A 48 -7.81 -4.40 4.30
C THR A 48 -7.39 -3.56 5.50
N VAL A 49 -7.56 -2.26 5.42
CA VAL A 49 -7.34 -1.33 6.54
C VAL A 49 -8.59 -0.49 6.70
N ASP A 50 -9.24 -0.59 7.82
CA ASP A 50 -10.38 0.24 8.14
C ASP A 50 -9.96 1.56 8.82
N LEU A 51 -10.94 2.48 9.00
CA LEU A 51 -10.68 3.78 9.61
C LEU A 51 -10.24 3.66 11.09
N ALA A 52 -10.73 2.66 11.82
CA ALA A 52 -10.35 2.45 13.23
C ALA A 52 -8.89 1.99 13.33
N GLU A 53 -8.46 1.12 12.44
CA GLU A 53 -7.08 0.67 12.32
C GLU A 53 -6.15 1.81 11.89
N ALA A 54 -6.57 2.62 10.90
CA ALA A 54 -5.84 3.82 10.50
C ALA A 54 -5.69 4.81 11.67
N LYS A 55 -6.74 5.06 12.45
CA LYS A 55 -6.69 5.91 13.65
C LYS A 55 -5.81 5.32 14.76
N LYS A 56 -5.83 4.01 14.96
CA LYS A 56 -4.95 3.32 15.91
C LYS A 56 -3.47 3.49 15.52
N ALA A 57 -3.17 3.31 14.24
CA ALA A 57 -1.82 3.57 13.72
C ALA A 57 -1.42 5.04 13.83
N ALA A 58 -2.36 5.96 13.59
CA ALA A 58 -2.17 7.40 13.75
C ALA A 58 -1.85 7.78 15.19
N ALA A 59 -2.54 7.18 16.18
CA ALA A 59 -2.24 7.40 17.59
C ALA A 59 -0.80 7.01 17.94
N ALA A 60 -0.37 5.84 17.49
CA ALA A 60 1.01 5.37 17.69
C ALA A 60 2.03 6.24 16.93
N ALA A 61 1.67 6.77 15.76
CA ALA A 61 2.51 7.70 15.01
C ALA A 61 2.63 9.04 15.74
N PHE A 62 1.52 9.58 16.23
CA PHE A 62 1.47 10.82 17.00
C PHE A 62 2.43 10.75 18.20
N GLU A 63 2.32 9.71 19.04
CA GLU A 63 3.17 9.53 20.23
C GLU A 63 4.66 9.37 19.92
N ARG A 64 5.00 8.87 18.73
CA ARG A 64 6.39 8.80 18.27
C ARG A 64 6.92 10.11 17.75
N LEU A 65 6.03 10.95 17.21
CA LEU A 65 6.37 12.25 16.63
C LEU A 65 6.48 13.32 17.71
N ASP A 66 5.53 13.33 18.65
CA ASP A 66 5.53 14.18 19.84
C ASP A 66 6.70 13.81 20.75
N ARG A 67 7.83 14.50 20.52
CA ARG A 67 9.10 14.20 21.17
C ARG A 67 9.25 14.90 22.51
N ASP A 68 8.76 16.09 22.61
CA ASP A 68 8.80 16.89 23.84
C ASP A 68 7.59 16.62 24.75
N LYS A 69 6.61 15.83 24.25
CA LYS A 69 5.44 15.36 24.97
C LYS A 69 4.54 16.51 25.47
N ASP A 70 4.45 17.54 24.66
CA ASP A 70 3.57 18.66 24.93
C ASP A 70 2.11 18.38 24.50
N GLY A 71 1.87 17.26 23.78
CA GLY A 71 0.54 16.82 23.34
C GLY A 71 0.14 17.40 21.99
N THR A 72 1.05 18.08 21.30
CA THR A 72 0.84 18.65 19.97
C THR A 72 1.96 18.22 19.00
N LEU A 73 1.79 18.48 17.71
CA LEU A 73 2.83 18.24 16.71
C LEU A 73 3.18 19.51 15.99
N ASP A 74 4.37 20.00 16.20
CA ASP A 74 4.91 21.12 15.47
C ASP A 74 5.43 20.73 14.08
N ARG A 75 5.80 21.73 13.27
CA ARG A 75 6.34 21.52 11.93
C ARG A 75 7.64 20.68 11.94
N ARG A 76 8.44 20.72 12.99
CA ARG A 76 9.71 19.98 13.11
C ARG A 76 9.43 18.52 13.42
N GLU A 77 8.44 18.26 14.24
CA GLU A 77 8.00 16.92 14.63
C GLU A 77 7.28 16.22 13.48
N LEU A 78 6.48 16.95 12.72
CA LEU A 78 5.85 16.46 11.50
C LEU A 78 6.85 16.08 10.40
N ARG A 79 8.09 16.60 10.44
CA ARG A 79 9.20 16.22 9.55
C ARG A 79 8.86 16.15 8.06
N GLY A 80 8.06 17.09 7.59
CA GLY A 80 7.65 17.13 6.17
C GLY A 80 6.56 16.14 5.78
N ARG A 81 5.89 15.49 6.74
CA ARG A 81 4.70 14.67 6.50
C ARG A 81 3.52 15.48 5.99
N LEU A 82 3.48 16.73 6.41
CA LEU A 82 2.56 17.75 5.90
C LEU A 82 3.37 18.92 5.36
N SER A 83 2.90 19.49 4.27
CA SER A 83 3.39 20.77 3.78
C SER A 83 2.93 21.91 4.71
N ALA A 84 3.55 23.07 4.61
CA ALA A 84 3.13 24.23 5.39
C ALA A 84 1.68 24.65 5.13
N SER A 85 1.20 24.46 3.89
CA SER A 85 -0.18 24.73 3.52
C SER A 85 -1.17 23.70 4.08
N GLU A 86 -0.77 22.43 4.11
CA GLU A 86 -1.59 21.36 4.70
C GLU A 86 -1.66 21.49 6.23
N LEU A 87 -0.55 21.84 6.88
CA LEU A 87 -0.53 22.15 8.30
C LEU A 87 -1.50 23.31 8.62
N ALA A 88 -1.38 24.43 7.92
CA ALA A 88 -2.26 25.59 8.12
C ALA A 88 -3.75 25.31 7.80
N ALA A 89 -4.04 24.35 6.94
CA ALA A 89 -5.40 23.92 6.65
C ALA A 89 -5.98 22.98 7.72
N ALA A 90 -5.09 22.26 8.41
CA ALA A 90 -5.43 21.31 9.46
C ALA A 90 -5.45 21.93 10.87
N ASP A 91 -4.99 23.16 11.00
CA ASP A 91 -4.85 23.96 12.22
C ASP A 91 -5.91 25.08 12.20
N PRO A 92 -7.11 24.85 12.77
CA PRO A 92 -8.20 25.84 12.77
C PRO A 92 -7.98 26.93 13.80
N ASP A 93 -7.26 26.71 14.88
CA ASP A 93 -6.96 27.70 15.92
C ASP A 93 -5.69 28.52 15.65
N LYS A 94 -4.94 28.13 14.62
CA LYS A 94 -3.77 28.86 14.08
C LYS A 94 -2.63 29.01 15.08
N ASP A 95 -2.42 28.02 15.90
CA ASP A 95 -1.30 27.97 16.83
C ASP A 95 -0.01 27.40 16.22
N ALA A 96 -0.08 26.98 14.93
CA ALA A 96 0.99 26.39 14.13
C ALA A 96 1.42 24.97 14.58
N THR A 97 0.58 24.32 15.37
CA THR A 97 0.75 22.93 15.80
C THR A 97 -0.49 22.10 15.45
N LEU A 98 -0.45 20.82 15.67
CA LEU A 98 -1.61 19.93 15.55
C LEU A 98 -1.83 19.17 16.83
N THR A 99 -2.98 19.34 17.42
CA THR A 99 -3.47 18.47 18.48
C THR A 99 -3.73 17.07 17.93
N LYS A 100 -3.87 16.10 18.81
CA LYS A 100 -4.18 14.71 18.44
C LYS A 100 -5.47 14.60 17.61
N ASP A 101 -6.48 15.39 17.93
CA ASP A 101 -7.77 15.39 17.23
C ASP A 101 -7.64 15.99 15.83
N GLU A 102 -6.89 17.05 15.66
CA GLU A 102 -6.60 17.67 14.36
C GLU A 102 -5.78 16.73 13.48
N TYR A 103 -4.78 16.07 14.07
CA TYR A 103 -4.01 15.04 13.36
C TYR A 103 -4.91 13.90 12.88
N PHE A 104 -5.84 13.44 13.70
CA PHE A 104 -6.81 12.42 13.32
C PHE A 104 -7.77 12.90 12.22
N ALA A 105 -8.17 14.17 12.24
CA ALA A 105 -8.97 14.73 11.16
C ALA A 105 -8.24 14.71 9.81
N VAL A 106 -6.94 15.01 9.80
CA VAL A 106 -6.10 14.87 8.59
C VAL A 106 -6.01 13.41 8.11
N VAL A 107 -5.84 12.48 9.04
CA VAL A 107 -5.79 11.04 8.74
C VAL A 107 -7.11 10.59 8.12
N GLU A 108 -8.25 10.98 8.70
CA GLU A 108 -9.58 10.66 8.20
C GLU A 108 -9.84 11.26 6.81
N GLN A 109 -9.43 12.50 6.58
CA GLN A 109 -9.54 13.15 5.27
C GLN A 109 -8.73 12.39 4.21
N ARG A 110 -7.50 12.00 4.53
CA ARG A 110 -6.66 11.23 3.60
C ARG A 110 -7.14 9.80 3.40
N PHE A 111 -7.73 9.20 4.42
CA PHE A 111 -8.36 7.90 4.32
C PHE A 111 -9.52 7.95 3.31
N LYS A 112 -10.45 8.89 3.47
CA LYS A 112 -11.56 9.11 2.53
C LYS A 112 -11.09 9.43 1.10
N ALA A 113 -9.99 10.14 0.95
CA ALA A 113 -9.42 10.42 -0.36
C ALA A 113 -8.74 9.20 -1.01
N ALA A 114 -8.33 8.23 -0.21
CA ALA A 114 -7.73 6.99 -0.67
C ALA A 114 -8.78 5.91 -0.97
N ASP A 115 -9.88 5.90 -0.23
CA ASP A 115 -11.05 5.04 -0.40
C ASP A 115 -11.82 5.47 -1.66
N SER A 116 -11.49 4.86 -2.78
CA SER A 116 -11.99 5.26 -4.10
C SER A 116 -13.34 4.66 -4.44
N ASP A 117 -13.71 3.55 -3.85
CA ASP A 117 -15.00 2.89 -4.03
C ASP A 117 -15.98 3.17 -2.89
N ASN A 118 -15.53 3.88 -1.83
CA ASN A 118 -16.29 4.29 -0.66
C ASN A 118 -16.90 3.11 0.11
N ASP A 119 -16.16 2.00 0.20
CA ASP A 119 -16.56 0.85 0.99
C ASP A 119 -16.20 0.97 2.49
N GLY A 120 -15.45 2.01 2.85
CA GLY A 120 -15.01 2.30 4.21
C GLY A 120 -13.75 1.55 4.64
N LYS A 121 -13.07 0.92 3.68
CA LYS A 121 -11.83 0.18 3.88
C LYS A 121 -10.81 0.55 2.81
N LEU A 122 -9.55 0.26 3.05
CA LEU A 122 -8.49 0.45 2.08
C LEU A 122 -7.84 -0.88 1.73
N ASP A 123 -7.99 -1.28 0.48
CA ASP A 123 -7.32 -2.45 -0.05
C ASP A 123 -5.88 -2.15 -0.48
N ALA A 124 -5.15 -3.19 -0.88
CA ALA A 124 -3.78 -3.06 -1.33
C ALA A 124 -3.60 -2.22 -2.60
N LYS A 125 -4.64 -2.04 -3.42
CA LYS A 125 -4.60 -1.19 -4.62
C LYS A 125 -4.75 0.28 -4.24
N GLU A 126 -5.68 0.57 -3.36
CA GLU A 126 -5.97 1.91 -2.87
C GLU A 126 -4.79 2.49 -2.09
N LEU A 127 -4.14 1.68 -1.26
CA LEU A 127 -2.91 2.05 -0.58
C LEU A 127 -1.73 2.35 -1.52
N ARG A 128 -1.77 1.87 -2.76
CA ARG A 128 -0.78 2.19 -3.80
C ARG A 128 -1.07 3.48 -4.55
N THR A 129 -2.26 4.02 -4.44
CA THR A 129 -2.62 5.29 -5.07
C THR A 129 -1.78 6.44 -4.49
N LYS A 130 -1.84 7.60 -5.12
CA LYS A 130 -1.19 8.79 -4.57
C LYS A 130 -1.76 9.15 -3.19
N ALA A 131 -3.09 9.05 -3.03
CA ALA A 131 -3.78 9.32 -1.78
C ALA A 131 -3.44 8.29 -0.69
N GLY A 132 -3.45 7.00 -1.03
CA GLY A 132 -3.06 5.92 -0.10
C GLY A 132 -1.62 6.06 0.38
N ARG A 133 -0.67 6.40 -0.52
CA ARG A 133 0.72 6.67 -0.13
C ARG A 133 0.85 7.90 0.76
N ALA A 134 0.06 8.95 0.50
CA ALA A 134 0.05 10.13 1.35
C ALA A 134 -0.47 9.83 2.76
N LEU A 135 -1.48 8.98 2.88
CA LEU A 135 -1.95 8.45 4.17
C LEU A 135 -0.84 7.64 4.87
N MET A 136 -0.24 6.68 4.16
CA MET A 136 0.83 5.85 4.71
C MET A 136 2.03 6.67 5.20
N HIS A 137 2.30 7.81 4.56
CA HIS A 137 3.35 8.73 4.97
C HIS A 137 3.06 9.42 6.31
N LEU A 138 1.78 9.62 6.66
CA LEU A 138 1.40 10.10 7.99
C LEU A 138 1.59 9.01 9.06
N LEU A 139 1.24 7.77 8.74
CA LEU A 139 1.16 6.67 9.71
C LEU A 139 2.52 6.02 10.04
N ASN A 140 3.56 6.25 9.21
CA ASN A 140 4.90 5.65 9.39
C ASN A 140 5.93 6.57 10.14
#